data_e244164521097970d05f030068e655a7
#
_entry.id   e244164521097970d05f030068e655a7
#
_cell.length_a   1.000
_cell.length_b   1.000
_cell.length_c   1.000
_cell.angle_alpha   90.00
_cell.angle_beta   90.00
_cell.angle_gamma   90.00
#
_symmetry.space_group_name_H-M   'P 1'
#
loop_
_entity.id
_entity.type
_entity.pdbx_description
1 polymer ?
#
loop_
_entity_poly.entity_id
_entity_poly.type
_entity_poly.pdbx_seq_one_letter_code
_entity_poly.pdbx_strand_id
1 'polypeptide(L)'
;DGTQVVVKLFNGPEGNLVLFNEYLCYRLAILLDIPMPRAGVCILDNTSEIQDEELATSNNYGKAFFSEYMPKVTKLLSTIISKMRNKEDFVKILLFDHIIFNTDRNPGNLLVKFCKNDVSLKVIDHTHVFINQALWDASCLKRAMEENDLLDTKVLEYNSYLYGMFFHNFSV
;
A
#
# COMPACT_ATOMS: atom_id res chain seq x y z
N ASP A 1 20.32 -10.66 -9.54
CA ASP A 1 20.93 -10.49 -8.22
C ASP A 1 20.25 -11.37 -7.14
N GLY A 2 19.21 -12.13 -7.47
CA GLY A 2 18.50 -13.02 -6.54
C GLY A 2 17.54 -12.32 -5.57
N THR A 3 17.20 -11.04 -5.80
CA THR A 3 16.23 -10.32 -4.98
C THR A 3 14.84 -10.89 -5.21
N GLN A 4 14.18 -11.31 -4.15
CA GLN A 4 12.79 -11.76 -4.21
C GLN A 4 11.85 -10.55 -4.23
N VAL A 5 10.80 -10.60 -5.05
CA VAL A 5 9.81 -9.55 -5.18
C VAL A 5 8.40 -10.12 -5.22
N VAL A 6 7.44 -9.32 -4.78
CA VAL A 6 6.01 -9.54 -5.02
C VAL A 6 5.64 -8.71 -6.25
N VAL A 7 4.90 -9.29 -7.18
CA VAL A 7 4.54 -8.64 -8.44
C VAL A 7 3.02 -8.52 -8.54
N LYS A 8 2.53 -7.34 -8.89
CA LYS A 8 1.13 -7.09 -9.28
C LYS A 8 1.06 -6.92 -10.79
N LEU A 9 0.18 -7.69 -11.42
CA LEU A 9 0.05 -7.75 -12.88
C LEU A 9 -0.90 -6.68 -13.41
N PHE A 10 -0.73 -6.32 -14.68
CA PHE A 10 -1.56 -5.31 -15.36
C PHE A 10 -3.03 -5.73 -15.46
N ASN A 11 -3.31 -6.99 -15.71
CA ASN A 11 -4.65 -7.54 -15.88
C ASN A 11 -5.16 -8.23 -14.60
N GLY A 12 -4.77 -7.74 -13.42
CA GLY A 12 -5.25 -8.27 -12.16
C GLY A 12 -6.76 -8.07 -11.96
N PRO A 13 -7.40 -8.92 -11.15
CA PRO A 13 -8.86 -8.86 -10.91
C PRO A 13 -9.31 -7.61 -10.17
N GLU A 14 -8.39 -6.88 -9.53
CA GLU A 14 -8.68 -5.73 -8.68
C GLU A 14 -8.95 -4.43 -9.46
N GLY A 15 -8.66 -4.39 -10.76
CA GLY A 15 -8.98 -3.24 -11.61
C GLY A 15 -7.85 -2.80 -12.54
N ASN A 16 -8.19 -1.97 -13.51
CA ASN A 16 -7.30 -1.56 -14.60
C ASN A 16 -6.24 -0.52 -14.18
N LEU A 17 -6.40 0.12 -13.03
CA LEU A 17 -5.49 1.16 -12.55
C LEU A 17 -4.63 0.74 -11.34
N VAL A 18 -4.61 -0.53 -11.01
CA VAL A 18 -3.79 -1.07 -9.91
C VAL A 18 -2.35 -0.61 -10.01
N LEU A 19 -1.72 -0.80 -11.18
CA LEU A 19 -0.32 -0.42 -11.38
C LEU A 19 -0.10 1.09 -11.24
N PHE A 20 -1.06 1.89 -11.71
CA PHE A 20 -1.00 3.34 -11.57
C PHE A 20 -1.08 3.75 -10.10
N ASN A 21 -2.05 3.23 -9.35
CA ASN A 21 -2.24 3.52 -7.95
C ASN A 21 -1.00 3.13 -7.13
N GLU A 22 -0.51 1.91 -7.30
CA GLU A 22 0.68 1.42 -6.60
C GLU A 22 1.92 2.27 -6.91
N TYR A 23 2.17 2.56 -8.19
CA TYR A 23 3.35 3.32 -8.58
C TYR A 23 3.27 4.78 -8.16
N LEU A 24 2.11 5.43 -8.33
CA LEU A 24 1.91 6.81 -7.88
C LEU A 24 2.08 6.93 -6.37
N CYS A 25 1.43 6.05 -5.59
CA CYS A 25 1.57 6.05 -4.14
C CYS A 25 3.01 5.79 -3.70
N TYR A 26 3.72 4.87 -4.37
CA TYR A 26 5.14 4.65 -4.10
C TYR A 26 5.99 5.91 -4.33
N ARG A 27 5.75 6.64 -5.43
CA ARG A 27 6.48 7.87 -5.73
C ARG A 27 6.16 8.99 -4.72
N LEU A 28 4.89 9.12 -4.33
CA LEU A 28 4.47 10.08 -3.28
C LEU A 28 5.06 9.69 -1.93
N ALA A 29 5.08 8.40 -1.60
CA ALA A 29 5.65 7.91 -0.35
C ALA A 29 7.15 8.23 -0.23
N ILE A 30 7.91 8.10 -1.32
CA ILE A 30 9.33 8.52 -1.34
C ILE A 30 9.46 10.02 -1.04
N LEU A 31 8.63 10.87 -1.66
CA LEU A 31 8.68 12.32 -1.46
C LEU A 31 8.32 12.74 -0.03
N LEU A 32 7.45 11.98 0.61
CA LEU A 32 6.96 12.25 1.97
C LEU A 32 7.69 11.46 3.05
N ASP A 33 8.74 10.74 2.70
CA ASP A 33 9.50 9.86 3.60
C ASP A 33 8.60 8.87 4.35
N ILE A 34 7.67 8.25 3.61
CA ILE A 34 6.81 7.18 4.14
C ILE A 34 7.56 5.85 4.02
N PRO A 35 7.62 5.05 5.08
CA PRO A 35 8.38 3.81 5.08
C PRO A 35 7.71 2.73 4.21
N MET A 36 8.24 2.51 3.01
CA MET A 36 7.81 1.45 2.09
C MET A 36 8.97 0.51 1.74
N PRO A 37 8.70 -0.75 1.34
CA PRO A 37 9.70 -1.56 0.64
C PRO A 37 10.14 -0.89 -0.66
N ARG A 38 11.34 -1.21 -1.15
CA ARG A 38 11.74 -0.77 -2.48
C ARG A 38 10.78 -1.35 -3.51
N ALA A 39 10.29 -0.52 -4.40
CA ALA A 39 9.31 -0.90 -5.39
C ALA A 39 9.54 -0.17 -6.72
N GLY A 40 8.81 -0.55 -7.75
CA GLY A 40 8.91 0.08 -9.06
C GLY A 40 8.12 -0.65 -10.13
N VAL A 41 8.41 -0.31 -11.39
CA VAL A 41 7.83 -0.98 -12.55
C VAL A 41 8.85 -1.95 -13.12
N CYS A 42 8.40 -3.14 -13.47
CA CYS A 42 9.17 -4.14 -14.23
C CYS A 42 8.41 -4.52 -15.50
N ILE A 43 9.07 -5.27 -16.36
CA ILE A 43 8.47 -5.85 -17.56
C ILE A 43 8.59 -7.36 -17.42
N LEU A 44 7.45 -8.04 -17.52
CA LEU A 44 7.38 -9.48 -17.67
C LEU A 44 7.31 -9.81 -19.15
N ASP A 45 8.10 -10.75 -19.60
CA ASP A 45 8.16 -11.22 -20.97
C ASP A 45 8.16 -12.74 -21.02
N ASN A 46 8.33 -13.31 -22.20
CA ASN A 46 8.32 -14.75 -22.42
C ASN A 46 9.53 -15.49 -21.81
N THR A 47 10.50 -14.77 -21.28
CA THR A 47 11.61 -15.32 -20.50
C THR A 47 11.34 -15.33 -19.01
N SER A 48 10.25 -14.68 -18.59
CA SER A 48 9.82 -14.62 -17.19
C SER A 48 9.15 -15.93 -16.81
N GLU A 49 9.67 -16.59 -15.79
CA GLU A 49 9.08 -17.80 -15.24
C GLU A 49 7.96 -17.47 -14.27
N ILE A 50 6.72 -17.77 -14.65
CA ILE A 50 5.53 -17.60 -13.80
C ILE A 50 5.13 -18.99 -13.30
N GLN A 51 5.24 -19.22 -11.99
CA GLN A 51 4.96 -20.51 -11.38
C GLN A 51 3.46 -20.79 -11.19
N ASP A 52 2.63 -19.75 -11.20
CA ASP A 52 1.19 -19.88 -11.11
C ASP A 52 0.60 -20.23 -12.48
N GLU A 53 -0.03 -21.39 -12.59
CA GLU A 53 -0.56 -21.90 -13.85
C GLU A 53 -1.70 -21.05 -14.43
N GLU A 54 -2.55 -20.45 -13.57
CA GLU A 54 -3.64 -19.57 -14.01
C GLU A 54 -3.07 -18.27 -14.58
N LEU A 55 -2.05 -17.73 -13.94
CA LEU A 55 -1.38 -16.52 -14.40
C LEU A 55 -0.51 -16.76 -15.63
N ALA A 56 0.11 -17.91 -15.75
CA ALA A 56 0.94 -18.27 -16.91
C ALA A 56 0.13 -18.46 -18.20
N THR A 57 -1.15 -18.83 -18.11
CA THR A 57 -2.04 -19.03 -19.27
C THR A 57 -2.71 -17.75 -19.76
N SER A 58 -2.74 -16.70 -18.94
CA SER A 58 -3.29 -15.40 -19.32
C SER A 58 -2.23 -14.55 -20.02
N ASN A 59 -2.63 -13.59 -20.86
CA ASN A 59 -1.75 -12.61 -21.50
C ASN A 59 -1.18 -11.60 -20.46
N ASN A 60 -0.51 -12.13 -19.42
CA ASN A 60 0.00 -11.34 -18.30
C ASN A 60 1.42 -10.79 -18.53
N TYR A 61 1.92 -10.92 -19.75
CA TYR A 61 3.18 -10.26 -20.13
C TYR A 61 2.98 -8.77 -20.36
N GLY A 62 3.97 -7.99 -19.97
CA GLY A 62 3.97 -6.55 -20.10
C GLY A 62 4.43 -5.84 -18.83
N LYS A 63 3.94 -4.63 -18.65
CA LYS A 63 4.28 -3.84 -17.46
C LYS A 63 3.63 -4.43 -16.20
N ALA A 64 4.41 -4.53 -15.15
CA ALA A 64 3.97 -4.97 -13.83
C ALA A 64 4.58 -4.05 -12.74
N PHE A 65 3.92 -3.96 -11.60
CA PHE A 65 4.48 -3.31 -10.42
C PHE A 65 5.15 -4.37 -9.55
N PHE A 66 6.37 -4.10 -9.09
CA PHE A 66 7.04 -4.95 -8.13
C PHE A 66 7.27 -4.24 -6.80
N SER A 67 7.24 -4.99 -5.73
CA SER A 67 7.66 -4.59 -4.40
C SER A 67 8.62 -5.62 -3.83
N GLU A 68 9.73 -5.20 -3.22
CA GLU A 68 10.69 -6.09 -2.61
C GLU A 68 10.04 -6.95 -1.53
N TYR A 69 10.21 -8.26 -1.62
CA TYR A 69 9.69 -9.19 -0.63
C TYR A 69 10.43 -9.02 0.69
N MET A 70 9.69 -8.85 1.75
CA MET A 70 10.23 -8.72 3.10
C MET A 70 10.06 -10.02 3.89
N PRO A 71 11.12 -10.80 4.08
CA PRO A 71 11.04 -12.02 4.89
C PRO A 71 10.94 -11.71 6.38
N LYS A 72 10.33 -12.63 7.12
CA LYS A 72 10.27 -12.58 8.60
C LYS A 72 9.61 -11.32 9.15
N VAL A 73 8.51 -10.92 8.51
CA VAL A 73 7.65 -9.84 8.98
C VAL A 73 6.39 -10.40 9.62
N THR A 74 5.75 -9.59 10.45
CA THR A 74 4.40 -9.85 10.98
C THR A 74 3.51 -8.64 10.72
N LYS A 75 2.20 -8.84 10.84
CA LYS A 75 1.24 -7.73 10.80
C LYS A 75 1.38 -6.85 12.04
N LEU A 76 0.96 -5.60 11.94
CA LEU A 76 0.95 -4.68 13.07
C LEU A 76 -0.05 -5.13 14.14
N LEU A 77 0.41 -5.14 15.39
CA LEU A 77 -0.41 -5.36 16.58
C LEU A 77 -0.25 -4.16 17.51
N SER A 78 -1.29 -3.79 18.27
CA SER A 78 -1.25 -2.64 19.18
C SER A 78 -0.10 -2.74 20.21
N THR A 79 0.21 -3.93 20.68
CA THR A 79 1.31 -4.19 21.62
C THR A 79 2.70 -3.93 21.02
N ILE A 80 2.82 -3.88 19.71
CA ILE A 80 4.08 -3.62 19.01
C ILE A 80 4.35 -2.12 18.95
N ILE A 81 3.32 -1.30 18.78
CA ILE A 81 3.44 0.17 18.65
C ILE A 81 4.19 0.77 19.84
N SER A 82 3.93 0.29 21.05
CA SER A 82 4.62 0.76 22.25
C SER A 82 6.13 0.52 22.24
N LYS A 83 6.61 -0.46 21.46
CA LYS A 83 8.01 -0.86 21.31
C LYS A 83 8.73 -0.17 20.15
N MET A 84 7.99 0.52 19.29
CA MET A 84 8.57 1.25 18.16
C MET A 84 9.34 2.47 18.66
N ARG A 85 10.55 2.65 18.17
CA ARG A 85 11.34 3.86 18.45
C ARG A 85 10.80 5.04 17.67
N ASN A 86 10.52 4.82 16.38
CA ASN A 86 10.04 5.88 15.50
C ASN A 86 8.52 5.81 15.38
N LYS A 87 7.83 6.29 16.40
CA LYS A 87 6.36 6.38 16.38
C LYS A 87 5.84 7.39 15.37
N GLU A 88 6.69 8.33 14.93
CA GLU A 88 6.35 9.35 13.94
C GLU A 88 6.03 8.72 12.58
N ASP A 89 6.65 7.61 12.22
CA ASP A 89 6.34 6.87 11.00
C ASP A 89 4.88 6.43 10.97
N PHE A 90 4.32 6.04 12.12
CA PHE A 90 2.91 5.68 12.21
C PHE A 90 1.99 6.87 11.94
N VAL A 91 2.32 8.04 12.49
CA VAL A 91 1.58 9.28 12.23
C VAL A 91 1.66 9.68 10.77
N LYS A 92 2.86 9.62 10.17
CA LYS A 92 3.06 9.90 8.75
C LYS A 92 2.19 9.00 7.87
N ILE A 93 2.10 7.70 8.20
CA ILE A 93 1.30 6.74 7.48
C ILE A 93 -0.19 7.10 7.54
N LEU A 94 -0.71 7.45 8.72
CA LEU A 94 -2.11 7.88 8.87
C LEU A 94 -2.42 9.11 8.02
N LEU A 95 -1.55 10.11 8.05
CA LEU A 95 -1.71 11.32 7.23
C LEU A 95 -1.62 11.00 5.74
N PHE A 96 -0.71 10.12 5.36
CA PHE A 96 -0.58 9.68 3.97
C PHE A 96 -1.84 8.98 3.48
N ASP A 97 -2.41 8.08 4.28
CA ASP A 97 -3.65 7.38 3.95
C ASP A 97 -4.82 8.36 3.75
N HIS A 98 -4.87 9.46 4.50
CA HIS A 98 -5.84 10.53 4.25
C HIS A 98 -5.60 11.27 2.94
N ILE A 99 -4.34 11.61 2.64
CA ILE A 99 -3.97 12.32 1.40
C ILE A 99 -4.35 11.52 0.16
N ILE A 100 -4.10 10.21 0.18
CA ILE A 100 -4.37 9.32 -0.96
C ILE A 100 -5.76 8.68 -0.90
N PHE A 101 -6.58 9.03 0.08
CA PHE A 101 -7.90 8.45 0.30
C PHE A 101 -7.86 6.91 0.36
N ASN A 102 -6.99 6.36 1.21
CA ASN A 102 -6.85 4.92 1.37
C ASN A 102 -7.95 4.36 2.28
N THR A 103 -8.81 3.53 1.73
CA THR A 103 -9.93 2.91 2.46
C THR A 103 -9.66 1.46 2.86
N ASP A 104 -8.45 0.95 2.62
CA ASP A 104 -8.08 -0.46 2.90
C ASP A 104 -6.80 -0.59 3.74
N ARG A 105 -6.52 0.35 4.64
CA ARG A 105 -5.38 0.22 5.55
C ARG A 105 -5.70 -0.73 6.69
N ASN A 106 -5.64 -2.01 6.42
CA ASN A 106 -5.77 -3.05 7.44
C ASN A 106 -4.40 -3.43 8.04
N PRO A 107 -4.35 -4.14 9.19
CA PRO A 107 -3.09 -4.55 9.83
C PRO A 107 -2.18 -5.42 8.96
N GLY A 108 -2.73 -6.14 7.97
CA GLY A 108 -1.97 -6.96 7.03
C GLY A 108 -1.15 -6.13 6.05
N ASN A 109 -1.57 -4.88 5.78
CA ASN A 109 -0.91 -3.93 4.90
C ASN A 109 0.17 -3.10 5.64
N LEU A 110 0.47 -3.45 6.89
CA LEU A 110 1.49 -2.85 7.75
C LEU A 110 2.46 -3.94 8.19
N LEU A 111 3.59 -4.03 7.49
CA LEU A 111 4.61 -5.03 7.74
C LEU A 111 5.55 -4.58 8.85
N VAL A 112 5.65 -5.37 9.89
CA VAL A 112 6.52 -5.13 11.05
C VAL A 112 7.70 -6.09 11.00
N LYS A 113 8.91 -5.55 11.06
CA LYS A 113 10.16 -6.31 11.15
C LYS A 113 10.85 -6.02 12.45
N PHE A 114 11.13 -7.07 13.21
CA PHE A 114 11.93 -6.98 14.43
C PHE A 114 13.42 -6.99 14.07
N CYS A 115 14.13 -5.97 14.51
CA CYS A 115 15.58 -5.87 14.49
C CYS A 115 16.10 -5.98 15.92
N LYS A 116 17.39 -6.29 16.13
CA LYS A 116 17.95 -6.57 17.48
C LYS A 116 17.49 -5.62 18.59
N ASN A 117 17.36 -4.33 18.31
CA ASN A 117 17.00 -3.30 19.28
C ASN A 117 15.93 -2.34 18.77
N ASP A 118 15.24 -2.70 17.69
CA ASP A 118 14.28 -1.81 17.05
C ASP A 118 13.17 -2.58 16.33
N VAL A 119 12.08 -1.88 16.09
CA VAL A 119 10.94 -2.37 15.32
C VAL A 119 10.74 -1.41 14.16
N SER A 120 10.95 -1.90 12.94
CA SER A 120 10.68 -1.12 11.73
C SER A 120 9.32 -1.44 11.15
N LEU A 121 8.63 -0.40 10.69
CA LEU A 121 7.34 -0.49 10.02
C LEU A 121 7.51 -0.18 8.54
N LYS A 122 6.82 -0.94 7.68
CA LYS A 122 6.72 -0.68 6.25
C LYS A 122 5.27 -0.83 5.81
N VAL A 123 4.80 0.10 5.00
CA VAL A 123 3.47 0.01 4.40
C VAL A 123 3.54 -0.61 3.02
N ILE A 124 2.51 -1.35 2.68
CA ILE A 124 2.31 -1.96 1.37
C ILE A 124 0.85 -1.82 0.96
N ASP A 125 0.58 -2.19 -0.28
CA ASP A 125 -0.75 -2.30 -0.85
C ASP A 125 -1.53 -0.98 -0.88
N HIS A 126 -1.44 -0.30 -2.01
CA HIS A 126 -2.12 0.95 -2.30
C HIS A 126 -3.08 0.79 -3.50
N THR A 127 -3.63 -0.40 -3.67
CA THR A 127 -4.60 -0.67 -4.75
C THR A 127 -5.90 0.12 -4.54
N HIS A 128 -6.42 0.10 -3.31
CA HIS A 128 -7.71 0.72 -2.94
C HIS A 128 -7.52 2.14 -2.40
N VAL A 129 -6.93 2.99 -3.23
CA VAL A 129 -6.72 4.42 -2.95
C VAL A 129 -7.55 5.27 -3.90
N PHE A 130 -7.64 6.57 -3.59
CA PHE A 130 -8.51 7.52 -4.30
C PHE A 130 -9.99 7.14 -4.20
N ILE A 131 -10.89 8.02 -4.60
CA ILE A 131 -12.33 7.86 -4.35
C ILE A 131 -12.92 6.63 -5.06
N ASN A 132 -12.42 6.32 -6.25
CA ASN A 132 -12.91 5.21 -7.07
C ASN A 132 -11.97 4.00 -7.09
N GLN A 133 -11.02 3.93 -6.18
CA GLN A 133 -10.06 2.82 -6.06
C GLN A 133 -9.28 2.58 -7.37
N ALA A 134 -9.27 1.35 -7.89
CA ALA A 134 -8.57 1.00 -9.12
C ALA A 134 -9.47 1.03 -10.38
N LEU A 135 -10.72 1.46 -10.24
CA LEU A 135 -11.73 1.49 -11.31
C LEU A 135 -12.22 2.92 -11.56
N TRP A 136 -11.37 3.79 -12.07
CA TRP A 136 -11.75 5.17 -12.35
C TRP A 136 -11.32 5.63 -13.75
N ASP A 137 -12.03 6.61 -14.27
CA ASP A 137 -11.79 7.28 -15.54
C ASP A 137 -11.89 8.81 -15.40
N ALA A 138 -11.78 9.53 -16.48
CA ALA A 138 -11.86 10.98 -16.48
C ALA A 138 -13.21 11.52 -15.96
N SER A 139 -14.31 10.79 -16.15
CA SER A 139 -15.64 11.21 -15.68
C SER A 139 -15.76 11.06 -14.17
N CYS A 140 -15.19 9.99 -13.60
CA CYS A 140 -15.10 9.78 -12.17
C CYS A 140 -14.26 10.87 -11.49
N LEU A 141 -13.11 11.21 -12.08
CA LEU A 141 -12.24 12.27 -11.56
C LEU A 141 -12.95 13.62 -11.57
N LYS A 142 -13.63 13.97 -12.68
CA LYS A 142 -14.38 15.22 -12.77
C LYS A 142 -15.47 15.31 -11.69
N ARG A 143 -16.24 14.26 -11.50
CA ARG A 143 -17.29 14.20 -10.47
C ARG A 143 -16.70 14.35 -9.07
N ALA A 144 -15.61 13.67 -8.74
CA ALA A 144 -14.93 13.79 -7.46
C ALA A 144 -14.45 15.22 -7.18
N MET A 145 -13.98 15.94 -8.21
CA MET A 145 -13.59 17.36 -8.10
C MET A 145 -14.80 18.28 -7.86
N GLU A 146 -15.95 17.96 -8.42
CA GLU A 146 -17.20 18.74 -8.28
C GLU A 146 -17.86 18.51 -6.91
N GLU A 147 -17.80 17.28 -6.39
CA GLU A 147 -18.44 16.88 -5.13
C GLU A 147 -17.68 17.36 -3.89
N ASN A 148 -16.42 17.78 -4.05
CA ASN A 148 -15.57 18.32 -2.98
C ASN A 148 -15.43 17.40 -1.74
N ASP A 149 -15.46 16.09 -1.96
CA ASP A 149 -15.45 15.05 -0.92
C ASP A 149 -14.08 14.82 -0.27
N LEU A 150 -13.17 15.78 -0.38
CA LEU A 150 -11.80 15.68 0.16
C LEU A 150 -11.74 15.53 1.70
N LEU A 151 -12.85 15.73 2.39
CA LEU A 151 -12.96 15.59 3.84
C LEU A 151 -13.86 14.43 4.27
N ASP A 152 -14.04 13.45 3.39
CA ASP A 152 -14.89 12.30 3.68
C ASP A 152 -14.38 11.52 4.89
N THR A 153 -15.29 11.26 5.82
CA THR A 153 -15.04 10.44 7.01
C THR A 153 -14.78 8.96 6.70
N LYS A 154 -15.00 8.53 5.47
CA LYS A 154 -14.84 7.12 5.04
C LYS A 154 -13.46 6.57 5.35
N VAL A 155 -12.39 7.34 5.17
CA VAL A 155 -11.04 6.90 5.51
C VAL A 155 -10.95 6.54 7.00
N LEU A 156 -11.56 7.34 7.87
CA LEU A 156 -11.64 7.06 9.30
C LEU A 156 -12.49 5.82 9.61
N GLU A 157 -13.62 5.67 8.96
CA GLU A 157 -14.54 4.54 9.16
C GLU A 157 -13.89 3.22 8.74
N TYR A 158 -13.39 3.13 7.52
CA TYR A 158 -12.76 1.93 6.98
C TYR A 158 -11.48 1.55 7.72
N ASN A 159 -10.71 2.54 8.18
CA ASN A 159 -9.47 2.31 8.90
C ASN A 159 -9.63 2.47 10.43
N SER A 160 -10.84 2.38 10.95
CA SER A 160 -11.16 2.63 12.37
C SER A 160 -10.31 1.82 13.35
N TYR A 161 -9.96 0.59 13.02
CA TYR A 161 -9.07 -0.24 13.83
C TYR A 161 -7.67 0.39 13.99
N LEU A 162 -7.13 0.95 12.93
CA LEU A 162 -5.83 1.60 12.94
C LEU A 162 -5.85 2.89 13.78
N TYR A 163 -6.90 3.68 13.63
CA TYR A 163 -7.10 4.88 14.44
C TYR A 163 -7.31 4.54 15.92
N GLY A 164 -8.04 3.47 16.22
CA GLY A 164 -8.17 2.97 17.58
C GLY A 164 -6.82 2.62 18.19
N MET A 165 -5.95 1.94 17.46
CA MET A 165 -4.57 1.66 17.89
C MET A 165 -3.76 2.96 18.08
N PHE A 166 -3.91 3.94 17.21
CA PHE A 166 -3.26 5.23 17.34
C PHE A 166 -3.67 5.92 18.63
N PHE A 167 -4.96 6.15 18.84
CA PHE A 167 -5.45 6.84 20.03
C PHE A 167 -5.05 6.13 21.32
N HIS A 168 -5.09 4.80 21.35
CA HIS A 168 -4.68 4.03 22.54
C HIS A 168 -3.19 4.20 22.90
N ASN A 169 -2.32 4.36 21.91
CA ASN A 169 -0.86 4.39 22.14
C ASN A 169 -0.25 5.81 22.17
N PHE A 170 -0.99 6.83 21.75
CA PHE A 170 -0.48 8.21 21.62
C PHE A 170 -1.31 9.25 22.38
N SER A 171 -2.47 8.89 22.96
CA SER A 171 -3.18 9.79 23.87
C SER A 171 -2.35 9.93 25.15
N VAL A 172 -2.02 11.18 25.44
CA VAL A 172 -1.32 11.61 26.66
C VAL A 172 -2.33 11.72 27.80
#